data_1134d2bc1e15232d7ec9be1fa21b998c
#
_entry.id   1134d2bc1e15232d7ec9be1fa21b998c
#
_cell.length_a   1.000
_cell.length_b   1.000
_cell.length_c   1.000
_cell.angle_alpha   90.00
_cell.angle_beta   90.00
_cell.angle_gamma   90.00
#
_symmetry.space_group_name_H-M   'P 1'
#
loop_
_entity.id
_entity.type
_entity.pdbx_description
1 polymer ?
#
loop_
_entity_poly.entity_id
_entity_poly.type
_entity_poly.pdbx_seq_one_letter_code
_entity_poly.pdbx_strand_id
1 'polypeptide(L)'
;MCIRDRDNSLIYLPCHRSHIDYCALTYLLYENGLMVPQVAAGNNLNIPIVGGILRGAGAVFMRRTFMNNTLYSTVFFEHIRALMTRGNSIEFFPEGGRSRTGLSLPSRPGLLSLVIRSFASLKDQNVKIVPVYIGYEKILEGQSYLSELTGGKKKKESFMDPIKVFKDFGNYLGNSYLNFADPIHLDTFLKDHVNDDYSISSPQEKPAWLPDATGKLGQSVIRAINNSVAVTSTSLFSVALLTSSTQTMDEDDLEERINFFISLIEKSPDYKDVWITQREAKDMISKTKKLGFIEPIM
;
A
#
# COMPACT_ATOMS: atom_id res chain seq x y z
N MET A 1 -11.40 13.79 -8.26
CA MET A 1 -10.12 14.34 -7.80
C MET A 1 -9.21 14.51 -9.00
N CYS A 2 -8.87 15.75 -9.38
CA CYS A 2 -7.96 16.01 -10.51
C CYS A 2 -6.52 15.81 -10.05
N ILE A 3 -6.00 14.58 -10.17
CA ILE A 3 -4.58 14.27 -9.90
C ILE A 3 -3.69 14.86 -11.03
N ARG A 4 -4.30 15.35 -12.08
CA ARG A 4 -3.66 15.87 -13.29
C ARG A 4 -3.23 17.32 -13.13
N ASP A 5 -2.28 17.56 -12.22
CA ASP A 5 -1.59 18.83 -12.17
C ASP A 5 -0.19 18.64 -12.79
N ARG A 6 0.01 19.17 -14.00
CA ARG A 6 1.28 19.02 -14.74
C ARG A 6 2.49 19.60 -14.00
N ASP A 7 2.24 20.39 -12.97
CA ASP A 7 3.25 21.08 -12.17
C ASP A 7 3.54 20.38 -10.83
N ASN A 8 3.00 19.16 -10.60
CA ASN A 8 3.20 18.43 -9.36
C ASN A 8 3.93 17.11 -9.60
N SER A 9 4.89 16.80 -8.76
CA SER A 9 5.43 15.45 -8.63
C SER A 9 4.62 14.66 -7.61
N LEU A 10 4.08 13.51 -8.01
CA LEU A 10 3.27 12.66 -7.15
C LEU A 10 4.09 11.50 -6.61
N ILE A 11 3.99 11.27 -5.31
CA ILE A 11 4.64 10.14 -4.66
C ILE A 11 3.56 9.25 -4.07
N TYR A 12 3.32 8.12 -4.72
CA TYR A 12 2.34 7.12 -4.28
C TYR A 12 2.93 6.25 -3.19
N LEU A 13 2.24 6.19 -2.06
CA LEU A 13 2.62 5.37 -0.91
C LEU A 13 1.52 4.35 -0.60
N PRO A 14 1.49 3.23 -1.33
CA PRO A 14 0.52 2.18 -1.08
C PRO A 14 0.87 1.34 0.15
N CYS A 15 -0.16 0.79 0.82
CA CYS A 15 0.04 -0.31 1.75
C CYS A 15 0.54 -1.56 1.00
N HIS A 16 1.22 -2.45 1.71
CA HIS A 16 1.81 -3.63 1.07
C HIS A 16 1.27 -4.94 1.65
N ARG A 17 0.50 -5.67 0.86
CA ARG A 17 -0.17 -6.91 1.28
C ARG A 17 0.12 -8.09 0.36
N SER A 18 0.31 -7.83 -0.94
CA SER A 18 0.50 -8.84 -1.97
C SER A 18 1.62 -8.47 -2.93
N HIS A 19 2.16 -9.44 -3.64
CA HIS A 19 3.06 -9.19 -4.77
C HIS A 19 2.38 -8.51 -5.97
N ILE A 20 1.05 -8.45 -5.97
CA ILE A 20 0.27 -7.82 -7.05
C ILE A 20 0.13 -6.32 -6.83
N ASP A 21 0.37 -5.80 -5.62
CA ASP A 21 0.10 -4.41 -5.26
C ASP A 21 0.66 -3.40 -6.27
N TYR A 22 1.94 -3.54 -6.63
CA TYR A 22 2.58 -2.64 -7.59
C TYR A 22 2.01 -2.80 -9.02
N CYS A 23 1.63 -4.01 -9.41
CA CYS A 23 0.95 -4.23 -10.70
C CYS A 23 -0.45 -3.62 -10.70
N ALA A 24 -1.20 -3.77 -9.60
CA ALA A 24 -2.56 -3.28 -9.48
C ALA A 24 -2.62 -1.75 -9.57
N LEU A 25 -1.76 -1.04 -8.85
CA LEU A 25 -1.69 0.42 -8.91
C LEU A 25 -1.23 0.91 -10.28
N THR A 26 -0.14 0.34 -10.80
CA THR A 26 0.39 0.68 -12.13
C THR A 26 -0.66 0.46 -13.23
N TYR A 27 -1.38 -0.68 -13.19
CA TYR A 27 -2.43 -0.99 -14.16
C TYR A 27 -3.59 0.00 -14.07
N LEU A 28 -4.07 0.31 -12.86
CA LEU A 28 -5.15 1.26 -12.66
C LEU A 28 -4.81 2.66 -13.20
N LEU A 29 -3.61 3.15 -12.91
CA LEU A 29 -3.15 4.45 -13.40
C LEU A 29 -3.05 4.45 -14.94
N TYR A 30 -2.49 3.40 -15.53
CA TYR A 30 -2.37 3.25 -16.97
C TYR A 30 -3.74 3.24 -17.67
N GLU A 31 -4.69 2.43 -17.21
CA GLU A 31 -6.05 2.34 -17.76
C GLU A 31 -6.80 3.69 -17.70
N ASN A 32 -6.48 4.52 -16.72
CA ASN A 32 -7.08 5.85 -16.59
C ASN A 32 -6.29 6.96 -17.29
N GLY A 33 -5.29 6.61 -18.11
CA GLY A 33 -4.47 7.56 -18.86
C GLY A 33 -3.61 8.48 -17.98
N LEU A 34 -3.27 8.02 -16.76
CA LEU A 34 -2.40 8.72 -15.82
C LEU A 34 -0.96 8.26 -16.00
N MET A 35 -0.02 9.09 -15.55
CA MET A 35 1.39 8.74 -15.60
C MET A 35 1.69 7.54 -14.69
N VAL A 36 2.30 6.52 -15.26
CA VAL A 36 2.80 5.36 -14.52
C VAL A 36 4.02 5.78 -13.69
N PRO A 37 4.05 5.47 -12.38
CA PRO A 37 5.15 5.87 -11.51
C PRO A 37 6.41 5.05 -11.74
N GLN A 38 7.55 5.62 -11.34
CA GLN A 38 8.78 4.86 -11.14
C GLN A 38 8.68 4.11 -9.81
N VAL A 39 8.68 2.77 -9.87
CA VAL A 39 8.44 1.91 -8.70
C VAL A 39 9.77 1.53 -8.05
N ALA A 40 9.96 1.91 -6.79
CA ALA A 40 11.12 1.49 -6.01
C ALA A 40 11.01 0.02 -5.61
N ALA A 41 11.75 -0.84 -6.29
CA ALA A 41 11.73 -2.29 -6.11
C ALA A 41 13.00 -2.81 -5.41
N GLY A 42 12.85 -3.85 -4.59
CA GLY A 42 14.01 -4.50 -3.97
C GLY A 42 14.90 -5.21 -5.01
N ASN A 43 16.22 -5.14 -4.84
CA ASN A 43 17.18 -5.74 -5.77
C ASN A 43 17.05 -7.27 -5.90
N ASN A 44 16.35 -7.93 -4.98
CA ASN A 44 16.02 -9.35 -5.06
C ASN A 44 15.09 -9.70 -6.24
N LEU A 45 14.37 -8.72 -6.80
CA LEU A 45 13.51 -8.89 -7.98
C LEU A 45 14.28 -8.67 -9.30
N ASN A 46 15.54 -8.22 -9.23
CA ASN A 46 16.40 -7.99 -10.39
C ASN A 46 17.06 -9.30 -10.87
N ILE A 47 16.25 -10.23 -11.31
CA ILE A 47 16.68 -11.52 -11.83
C ILE A 47 16.66 -11.53 -13.37
N PRO A 48 17.42 -12.44 -14.01
CA PRO A 48 17.40 -12.59 -15.47
C PRO A 48 15.97 -12.68 -16.01
N ILE A 49 15.70 -12.04 -17.14
CA ILE A 49 14.42 -11.92 -17.84
C ILE A 49 13.42 -11.02 -17.05
N VAL A 50 13.01 -11.42 -15.82
CA VAL A 50 12.02 -10.69 -15.02
C VAL A 50 12.49 -9.27 -14.68
N GLY A 51 13.76 -9.11 -14.31
CA GLY A 51 14.34 -7.78 -14.04
C GLY A 51 14.31 -6.86 -15.25
N GLY A 52 14.47 -7.40 -16.46
CA GLY A 52 14.34 -6.63 -17.70
C GLY A 52 12.91 -6.15 -17.94
N ILE A 53 11.93 -7.01 -17.77
CA ILE A 53 10.49 -6.70 -17.90
C ILE A 53 10.09 -5.64 -16.87
N LEU A 54 10.47 -5.83 -15.60
CA LEU A 54 10.13 -4.89 -14.53
C LEU A 54 10.77 -3.50 -14.75
N ARG A 55 12.02 -3.43 -15.28
CA ARG A 55 12.62 -2.13 -15.67
C ARG A 55 11.84 -1.46 -16.79
N GLY A 56 11.42 -2.22 -17.79
CA GLY A 56 10.55 -1.72 -18.85
C GLY A 56 9.21 -1.17 -18.35
N ALA A 57 8.71 -1.74 -17.22
CA ALA A 57 7.51 -1.29 -16.53
C ALA A 57 7.76 -0.18 -15.49
N GLY A 58 8.97 0.41 -15.43
CA GLY A 58 9.28 1.52 -14.55
C GLY A 58 9.92 1.14 -13.21
N ALA A 59 10.32 -0.11 -12.99
CA ALA A 59 10.95 -0.51 -11.74
C ALA A 59 12.39 0.01 -11.61
N VAL A 60 12.68 0.67 -10.51
CA VAL A 60 14.02 1.12 -10.09
C VAL A 60 14.49 0.21 -8.96
N PHE A 61 15.49 -0.62 -9.25
CA PHE A 61 16.00 -1.58 -8.28
C PHE A 61 16.91 -0.92 -7.27
N MET A 62 16.59 -1.12 -5.98
CA MET A 62 17.34 -0.54 -4.88
C MET A 62 17.85 -1.61 -3.91
N ARG A 63 18.98 -1.33 -3.26
CA ARG A 63 19.51 -2.16 -2.18
C ARG A 63 18.65 -1.98 -0.92
N ARG A 64 18.52 -3.03 -0.11
CA ARG A 64 17.74 -3.01 1.14
C ARG A 64 18.31 -2.05 2.20
N THR A 65 19.59 -1.69 2.10
CA THR A 65 20.26 -0.77 3.03
C THR A 65 21.18 0.17 2.29
N PHE A 66 21.19 1.42 2.72
CA PHE A 66 22.12 2.47 2.28
C PHE A 66 23.27 2.66 3.27
N MET A 67 23.31 1.88 4.36
CA MET A 67 24.33 2.02 5.40
C MET A 67 25.73 1.77 4.82
N ASN A 68 26.69 2.59 5.22
CA ASN A 68 28.11 2.51 4.86
C ASN A 68 28.43 2.62 3.35
N ASN A 69 27.50 3.15 2.53
CA ASN A 69 27.76 3.40 1.12
C ASN A 69 27.31 4.82 0.73
N THR A 70 28.15 5.79 1.02
CA THR A 70 27.86 7.21 0.77
C THR A 70 27.64 7.48 -0.73
N LEU A 71 28.47 6.90 -1.60
CA LEU A 71 28.33 7.08 -3.05
C LEU A 71 26.95 6.60 -3.53
N TYR A 72 26.54 5.39 -3.12
CA TYR A 72 25.24 4.85 -3.51
C TYR A 72 24.07 5.70 -3.00
N SER A 73 24.12 6.14 -1.73
CA SER A 73 23.09 7.00 -1.16
C SER A 73 23.02 8.37 -1.82
N THR A 74 24.14 8.95 -2.23
CA THR A 74 24.21 10.22 -2.97
C THR A 74 23.63 10.07 -4.38
N VAL A 75 24.01 9.02 -5.10
CA VAL A 75 23.46 8.76 -6.45
C VAL A 75 21.95 8.54 -6.39
N PHE A 76 21.47 7.82 -5.37
CA PHE A 76 20.03 7.57 -5.22
C PHE A 76 19.27 8.84 -4.82
N PHE A 77 19.86 9.68 -3.97
CA PHE A 77 19.33 11.01 -3.64
C PHE A 77 19.17 11.87 -4.90
N GLU A 78 20.21 11.96 -5.73
CA GLU A 78 20.16 12.74 -6.98
C GLU A 78 19.17 12.15 -7.99
N HIS A 79 19.01 10.82 -8.00
CA HIS A 79 18.02 10.16 -8.84
C HIS A 79 16.59 10.58 -8.43
N ILE A 80 16.25 10.51 -7.14
CA ILE A 80 14.94 10.95 -6.63
C ILE A 80 14.73 12.45 -6.93
N ARG A 81 15.75 13.26 -6.71
CA ARG A 81 15.71 14.69 -7.00
C ARG A 81 15.41 14.97 -8.48
N ALA A 82 16.10 14.26 -9.37
CA ALA A 82 15.88 14.38 -10.81
C ALA A 82 14.49 13.95 -11.25
N LEU A 83 13.91 12.89 -10.62
CA LEU A 83 12.53 12.48 -10.88
C LEU A 83 11.55 13.58 -10.47
N MET A 84 11.70 14.14 -9.27
CA MET A 84 10.85 15.24 -8.79
C MET A 84 10.95 16.47 -9.69
N THR A 85 12.16 16.88 -10.07
CA THR A 85 12.38 18.03 -10.95
C THR A 85 11.72 17.87 -12.32
N ARG A 86 11.64 16.64 -12.82
CA ARG A 86 10.98 16.32 -14.09
C ARG A 86 9.48 16.11 -13.99
N GLY A 87 8.90 16.23 -12.79
CA GLY A 87 7.48 15.93 -12.54
C GLY A 87 7.11 14.45 -12.67
N ASN A 88 8.09 13.55 -12.58
CA ASN A 88 7.84 12.12 -12.63
C ASN A 88 7.20 11.64 -11.32
N SER A 89 6.22 10.76 -11.43
CA SER A 89 5.65 10.09 -10.26
C SER A 89 6.55 8.97 -9.76
N ILE A 90 6.57 8.80 -8.43
CA ILE A 90 7.36 7.77 -7.74
C ILE A 90 6.40 6.91 -6.91
N GLU A 91 6.67 5.61 -6.83
CA GLU A 91 5.92 4.68 -5.98
C GLU A 91 6.88 3.90 -5.09
N PHE A 92 6.55 3.83 -3.80
CA PHE A 92 7.21 2.90 -2.89
C PHE A 92 6.31 2.56 -1.70
N PHE A 93 6.58 1.42 -1.09
CA PHE A 93 5.82 0.93 0.05
C PHE A 93 6.41 1.47 1.36
N PRO A 94 5.67 2.32 2.10
CA PRO A 94 6.19 2.94 3.32
C PRO A 94 6.48 1.91 4.42
N GLU A 95 5.80 0.77 4.41
CA GLU A 95 5.97 -0.32 5.37
C GLU A 95 7.29 -1.08 5.18
N GLY A 96 7.91 -1.00 4.00
CA GLY A 96 9.15 -1.70 3.67
C GLY A 96 9.07 -3.22 3.66
N GLY A 97 7.87 -3.78 3.76
CA GLY A 97 7.59 -5.21 3.70
C GLY A 97 6.10 -5.49 3.68
N ARG A 98 5.69 -6.70 3.29
CA ARG A 98 4.29 -7.08 3.22
C ARG A 98 3.71 -7.41 4.60
N SER A 99 2.53 -6.87 4.89
CA SER A 99 1.72 -7.34 6.00
C SER A 99 1.12 -8.72 5.70
N ARG A 100 1.20 -9.63 6.65
CA ARG A 100 0.62 -10.98 6.56
C ARG A 100 -0.70 -11.11 7.31
N THR A 101 -0.94 -10.19 8.23
CA THR A 101 -2.15 -10.18 9.06
C THR A 101 -3.24 -9.25 8.51
N GLY A 102 -2.94 -8.46 7.47
CA GLY A 102 -3.81 -7.41 6.97
C GLY A 102 -3.72 -6.09 7.75
N LEU A 103 -3.08 -6.07 8.92
CA LEU A 103 -2.81 -4.84 9.66
C LEU A 103 -1.64 -4.08 9.02
N SER A 104 -1.74 -2.75 8.93
CA SER A 104 -0.66 -1.93 8.43
C SER A 104 0.56 -2.02 9.34
N LEU A 105 1.73 -2.18 8.74
CA LEU A 105 3.01 -2.15 9.47
C LEU A 105 3.42 -0.70 9.71
N PRO A 106 4.24 -0.44 10.76
CA PRO A 106 4.84 0.87 10.95
C PRO A 106 5.68 1.30 9.75
N SER A 107 5.64 2.58 9.41
CA SER A 107 6.46 3.14 8.34
C SER A 107 7.94 2.98 8.59
N ARG A 108 8.70 2.63 7.55
CA ARG A 108 10.17 2.56 7.55
C ARG A 108 10.74 3.90 7.08
N PRO A 109 11.65 4.52 7.85
CA PRO A 109 12.10 5.89 7.58
C PRO A 109 13.03 6.01 6.35
N GLY A 110 13.70 4.94 5.92
CA GLY A 110 14.81 5.02 4.98
C GLY A 110 14.51 5.77 3.68
N LEU A 111 13.55 5.31 2.89
CA LEU A 111 13.20 5.94 1.61
C LEU A 111 12.38 7.22 1.80
N LEU A 112 11.52 7.24 2.82
CA LEU A 112 10.74 8.42 3.15
C LEU A 112 11.62 9.60 3.57
N SER A 113 12.64 9.36 4.39
CA SER A 113 13.66 10.34 4.75
C SER A 113 14.44 10.86 3.52
N LEU A 114 14.75 9.96 2.58
CA LEU A 114 15.42 10.34 1.35
C LEU A 114 14.55 11.25 0.48
N VAL A 115 13.26 10.94 0.38
CA VAL A 115 12.27 11.76 -0.33
C VAL A 115 12.18 13.16 0.28
N ILE A 116 12.04 13.26 1.61
CA ILE A 116 11.99 14.54 2.32
C ILE A 116 13.26 15.37 2.04
N ARG A 117 14.44 14.75 2.14
CA ARG A 117 15.71 15.41 1.88
C ARG A 117 15.85 15.87 0.43
N SER A 118 15.48 15.02 -0.53
CA SER A 118 15.51 15.38 -1.94
C SER A 118 14.59 16.57 -2.22
N PHE A 119 13.40 16.59 -1.65
CA PHE A 119 12.47 17.71 -1.74
C PHE A 119 13.04 18.98 -1.10
N ALA A 120 13.54 18.89 0.13
CA ALA A 120 14.12 20.03 0.87
C ALA A 120 15.35 20.65 0.19
N SER A 121 15.99 19.94 -0.76
CA SER A 121 17.09 20.46 -1.59
C SER A 121 16.61 21.14 -2.89
N LEU A 122 15.31 21.09 -3.16
CA LEU A 122 14.73 21.71 -4.36
C LEU A 122 14.04 23.02 -4.00
N LYS A 123 14.10 23.96 -4.95
CA LYS A 123 13.35 25.23 -4.86
C LYS A 123 12.12 25.12 -5.77
N ASP A 124 11.02 25.70 -5.31
CA ASP A 124 9.80 25.89 -6.12
C ASP A 124 9.23 24.59 -6.74
N GLN A 125 9.37 23.46 -6.05
CA GLN A 125 8.76 22.19 -6.43
C GLN A 125 7.49 21.91 -5.63
N ASN A 126 6.46 21.47 -6.32
CA ASN A 126 5.23 21.04 -5.69
C ASN A 126 5.19 19.51 -5.66
N VAL A 127 5.44 18.93 -4.49
CA VAL A 127 5.44 17.49 -4.27
C VAL A 127 4.29 17.10 -3.37
N LYS A 128 3.49 16.12 -3.81
CA LYS A 128 2.37 15.59 -3.05
C LYS A 128 2.59 14.12 -2.76
N ILE A 129 2.45 13.76 -1.49
CA ILE A 129 2.41 12.37 -1.05
C ILE A 129 0.96 11.88 -1.17
N VAL A 130 0.75 10.79 -1.87
CA VAL A 130 -0.57 10.19 -2.09
C VAL A 130 -0.61 8.83 -1.38
N PRO A 131 -1.19 8.74 -0.18
CA PRO A 131 -1.39 7.45 0.47
C PRO A 131 -2.43 6.64 -0.29
N VAL A 132 -2.17 5.34 -0.49
CA VAL A 132 -3.07 4.45 -1.25
C VAL A 132 -3.37 3.20 -0.44
N TYR A 133 -4.65 2.96 -0.20
CA TYR A 133 -5.11 1.69 0.33
C TYR A 133 -5.28 0.69 -0.82
N ILE A 134 -4.76 -0.53 -0.62
CA ILE A 134 -5.00 -1.67 -1.50
C ILE A 134 -5.58 -2.81 -0.68
N GLY A 135 -6.77 -3.25 -1.03
CA GLY A 135 -7.49 -4.35 -0.38
C GLY A 135 -7.92 -5.42 -1.36
N TYR A 136 -8.08 -6.63 -0.87
CA TYR A 136 -8.46 -7.80 -1.64
C TYR A 136 -9.58 -8.55 -0.93
N GLU A 137 -10.48 -9.16 -1.67
CA GLU A 137 -11.43 -10.12 -1.10
C GLU A 137 -10.74 -11.44 -0.76
N LYS A 138 -9.83 -11.88 -1.63
CA LYS A 138 -8.98 -13.06 -1.39
C LYS A 138 -7.56 -12.75 -1.84
N ILE A 139 -6.60 -12.90 -0.93
CA ILE A 139 -5.18 -12.70 -1.22
C ILE A 139 -4.61 -13.97 -1.82
N LEU A 140 -3.84 -13.85 -2.90
CA LEU A 140 -3.18 -14.99 -3.56
C LEU A 140 -2.28 -15.77 -2.62
N GLU A 141 -1.54 -15.05 -1.77
CA GLU A 141 -0.59 -15.63 -0.82
C GLU A 141 -1.24 -16.15 0.48
N GLY A 142 -2.58 -16.14 0.58
CA GLY A 142 -3.31 -16.43 1.82
C GLY A 142 -2.90 -17.75 2.49
N GLN A 143 -2.76 -18.84 1.74
CA GLN A 143 -2.32 -20.14 2.26
C GLN A 143 -0.88 -20.09 2.80
N SER A 144 0.02 -19.36 2.12
CA SER A 144 1.40 -19.19 2.56
C SER A 144 1.47 -18.38 3.85
N TYR A 145 0.68 -17.30 3.92
CA TYR A 145 0.61 -16.46 5.12
C TYR A 145 0.04 -17.23 6.31
N LEU A 146 -1.02 -17.99 6.10
CA LEU A 146 -1.60 -18.85 7.14
C LEU A 146 -0.57 -19.85 7.68
N SER A 147 0.15 -20.52 6.80
CA SER A 147 1.22 -21.45 7.19
C SER A 147 2.33 -20.77 8.01
N GLU A 148 2.77 -19.57 7.63
CA GLU A 148 3.76 -18.82 8.39
C GLU A 148 3.24 -18.38 9.78
N LEU A 149 1.98 -17.96 9.87
CA LEU A 149 1.35 -17.51 11.12
C LEU A 149 1.10 -18.67 12.10
N THR A 150 0.90 -19.89 11.60
CA THR A 150 0.71 -21.11 12.40
C THR A 150 2.00 -21.81 12.79
N GLY A 151 3.16 -21.16 12.61
CA GLY A 151 4.47 -21.69 13.03
C GLY A 151 5.23 -22.44 11.96
N GLY A 152 4.76 -22.46 10.73
CA GLY A 152 5.51 -23.00 9.58
C GLY A 152 6.79 -22.20 9.32
N LYS A 153 7.84 -22.86 8.86
CA LYS A 153 9.09 -22.20 8.50
C LYS A 153 8.84 -21.17 7.40
N LYS A 154 9.28 -19.94 7.64
CA LYS A 154 9.28 -18.88 6.62
C LYS A 154 10.01 -19.38 5.38
N LYS A 155 9.27 -19.67 4.33
CA LYS A 155 9.88 -20.03 3.04
C LYS A 155 10.63 -18.80 2.53
N LYS A 156 11.91 -18.98 2.16
CA LYS A 156 12.62 -17.94 1.42
C LYS A 156 11.80 -17.65 0.18
N GLU A 157 11.51 -16.35 -0.03
CA GLU A 157 10.83 -15.90 -1.25
C GLU A 157 11.57 -16.51 -2.46
N SER A 158 10.92 -17.46 -3.12
CA SER A 158 11.47 -18.13 -4.30
C SER A 158 11.18 -17.27 -5.51
N PHE A 159 12.09 -17.26 -6.47
CA PHE A 159 11.89 -16.64 -7.79
C PHE A 159 10.67 -17.21 -8.55
N MET A 160 10.16 -18.36 -8.11
CA MET A 160 8.97 -19.01 -8.66
C MET A 160 7.65 -18.48 -8.08
N ASP A 161 7.68 -17.68 -6.99
CA ASP A 161 6.46 -17.20 -6.35
C ASP A 161 5.63 -16.27 -7.26
N PRO A 162 6.21 -15.32 -8.00
CA PRO A 162 5.46 -14.55 -8.99
C PRO A 162 4.90 -15.41 -10.13
N ILE A 163 5.62 -16.44 -10.58
CA ILE A 163 5.18 -17.33 -11.66
C ILE A 163 4.06 -18.26 -11.19
N LYS A 164 4.10 -18.72 -9.93
CA LYS A 164 2.99 -19.45 -9.31
C LYS A 164 1.75 -18.60 -9.18
N VAL A 165 1.93 -17.33 -8.78
CA VAL A 165 0.87 -16.35 -8.76
C VAL A 165 0.16 -16.27 -10.11
N PHE A 166 0.89 -16.21 -11.23
CA PHE A 166 0.30 -16.20 -12.57
C PHE A 166 -0.42 -17.52 -12.94
N LYS A 167 0.00 -18.67 -12.42
CA LYS A 167 -0.71 -19.94 -12.63
C LYS A 167 -2.04 -20.02 -11.87
N ASP A 168 -2.12 -19.38 -10.71
CA ASP A 168 -3.32 -19.34 -9.87
C ASP A 168 -4.36 -18.31 -10.32
N PHE A 169 -4.06 -17.48 -11.35
CA PHE A 169 -5.02 -16.54 -11.97
C PHE A 169 -6.27 -17.20 -12.56
N GLY A 170 -6.28 -18.53 -12.75
CA GLY A 170 -7.48 -19.28 -13.13
C GLY A 170 -8.52 -19.41 -12.01
N ASN A 171 -8.15 -19.15 -10.75
CA ASN A 171 -9.05 -19.23 -9.61
C ASN A 171 -9.77 -17.89 -9.41
N TYR A 172 -11.05 -17.96 -9.05
CA TYR A 172 -11.81 -16.76 -8.73
C TYR A 172 -11.30 -16.16 -7.41
N LEU A 173 -10.71 -14.97 -7.49
CA LEU A 173 -10.12 -14.25 -6.35
C LEU A 173 -11.00 -13.10 -5.84
N GLY A 174 -12.10 -12.84 -6.51
CA GLY A 174 -12.93 -11.68 -6.22
C GLY A 174 -12.32 -10.38 -6.71
N ASN A 175 -12.69 -9.28 -6.07
CA ASN A 175 -12.26 -7.94 -6.45
C ASN A 175 -11.05 -7.49 -5.64
N SER A 176 -10.28 -6.57 -6.23
CA SER A 176 -9.33 -5.72 -5.54
C SER A 176 -9.85 -4.29 -5.50
N TYR A 177 -9.55 -3.58 -4.43
CA TYR A 177 -10.03 -2.23 -4.16
C TYR A 177 -8.84 -1.33 -3.93
N LEU A 178 -8.77 -0.23 -4.67
CA LEU A 178 -7.72 0.77 -4.54
C LEU A 178 -8.37 2.11 -4.20
N ASN A 179 -8.08 2.63 -3.00
CA ASN A 179 -8.58 3.91 -2.53
C ASN A 179 -7.42 4.88 -2.33
N PHE A 180 -7.55 6.05 -2.93
CA PHE A 180 -6.58 7.13 -2.77
C PHE A 180 -7.07 8.06 -1.66
N ALA A 181 -6.25 8.22 -0.62
CA ALA A 181 -6.50 9.20 0.43
C ALA A 181 -6.20 10.62 -0.08
N ASP A 182 -6.59 11.62 0.70
CA ASP A 182 -6.24 12.99 0.41
C ASP A 182 -4.73 13.19 0.36
N PRO A 183 -4.23 13.88 -0.66
CA PRO A 183 -2.80 14.11 -0.81
C PRO A 183 -2.24 14.99 0.30
N ILE A 184 -1.09 14.62 0.83
CA ILE A 184 -0.32 15.43 1.78
C ILE A 184 0.64 16.30 0.98
N HIS A 185 0.46 17.61 1.02
CA HIS A 185 1.38 18.58 0.42
C HIS A 185 2.66 18.64 1.26
N LEU A 186 3.78 18.27 0.68
CA LEU A 186 5.03 18.10 1.43
C LEU A 186 5.60 19.42 1.93
N ASP A 187 5.44 20.51 1.17
CA ASP A 187 5.81 21.86 1.59
C ASP A 187 5.03 22.29 2.84
N THR A 188 3.70 22.23 2.79
CA THR A 188 2.83 22.58 3.91
C THR A 188 3.15 21.71 5.12
N PHE A 189 3.31 20.40 4.92
CA PHE A 189 3.63 19.49 6.00
C PHE A 189 4.95 19.85 6.69
N LEU A 190 5.99 20.20 5.94
CA LEU A 190 7.29 20.57 6.54
C LEU A 190 7.23 21.93 7.25
N LYS A 191 6.53 22.92 6.70
CA LYS A 191 6.30 24.21 7.38
C LYS A 191 5.61 24.02 8.72
N ASP A 192 4.58 23.19 8.77
CA ASP A 192 3.80 22.95 9.99
C ASP A 192 4.58 22.15 11.07
N HIS A 193 5.56 21.32 10.68
CA HIS A 193 6.21 20.40 11.62
C HIS A 193 7.69 20.65 11.87
N VAL A 194 8.32 21.47 11.06
CA VAL A 194 9.76 21.76 11.19
C VAL A 194 10.00 23.21 11.54
N ASN A 195 9.80 24.13 10.63
CA ASN A 195 9.84 25.59 10.66
C ASN A 195 9.86 26.06 9.21
N ASP A 196 9.82 27.37 8.99
CA ASP A 196 9.82 27.94 7.63
C ASP A 196 11.08 27.65 6.81
N ASP A 197 12.22 27.43 7.47
CA ASP A 197 13.48 27.07 6.79
C ASP A 197 13.83 25.58 7.02
N TYR A 198 13.30 24.72 6.17
CA TYR A 198 13.64 23.30 6.11
C TYR A 198 14.64 22.98 4.98
N SER A 199 15.28 24.00 4.37
CA SER A 199 16.17 23.81 3.21
C SER A 199 17.42 22.98 3.53
N ILE A 200 17.88 22.24 2.54
CA ILE A 200 19.08 21.41 2.59
C ILE A 200 20.01 21.79 1.44
N SER A 201 21.27 22.07 1.76
CA SER A 201 22.26 22.54 0.78
C SER A 201 23.09 21.41 0.16
N SER A 202 23.14 20.24 0.81
CA SER A 202 24.01 19.13 0.40
C SER A 202 23.32 17.77 0.53
N PRO A 203 23.58 16.81 -0.40
CA PRO A 203 23.09 15.43 -0.30
C PRO A 203 23.52 14.68 0.96
N GLN A 204 24.60 15.09 1.61
CA GLN A 204 25.13 14.49 2.82
C GLN A 204 24.53 15.08 4.09
N GLU A 205 23.89 16.23 3.98
CA GLU A 205 23.29 16.93 5.11
C GLU A 205 22.13 16.13 5.70
N LYS A 206 22.15 15.98 7.03
CA LYS A 206 21.11 15.31 7.81
C LYS A 206 20.70 16.24 8.97
N PRO A 207 19.78 17.17 8.71
CA PRO A 207 19.33 18.11 9.73
C PRO A 207 18.74 17.40 10.96
N ALA A 208 18.86 18.02 12.12
CA ALA A 208 18.35 17.44 13.37
C ALA A 208 16.83 17.20 13.36
N TRP A 209 16.07 18.01 12.60
CA TRP A 209 14.61 17.89 12.45
C TRP A 209 14.19 16.66 11.61
N LEU A 210 15.06 16.15 10.74
CA LEU A 210 14.71 15.15 9.74
C LEU A 210 14.14 13.83 10.30
N PRO A 211 14.67 13.24 11.39
CA PRO A 211 14.10 12.01 11.95
C PRO A 211 12.67 12.20 12.47
N ASP A 212 12.39 13.31 13.15
CA ASP A 212 11.07 13.62 13.71
C ASP A 212 10.05 13.87 12.59
N ALA A 213 10.39 14.74 11.63
CA ALA A 213 9.53 15.00 10.47
C ALA A 213 9.24 13.73 9.67
N THR A 214 10.25 12.86 9.47
CA THR A 214 10.07 11.56 8.77
C THR A 214 9.13 10.65 9.55
N GLY A 215 9.27 10.58 10.86
CA GLY A 215 8.39 9.79 11.73
C GLY A 215 6.94 10.27 11.67
N LYS A 216 6.72 11.57 11.80
CA LYS A 216 5.39 12.20 11.72
C LYS A 216 4.73 11.99 10.35
N LEU A 217 5.49 12.20 9.27
CA LEU A 217 4.97 11.95 7.91
C LEU A 217 4.60 10.49 7.72
N GLY A 218 5.45 9.56 8.15
CA GLY A 218 5.17 8.14 8.10
C GLY A 218 3.89 7.75 8.85
N GLN A 219 3.69 8.29 10.05
CA GLN A 219 2.47 8.08 10.84
C GLN A 219 1.23 8.66 10.13
N SER A 220 1.33 9.86 9.58
CA SER A 220 0.25 10.50 8.83
C SER A 220 -0.15 9.69 7.60
N VAL A 221 0.83 9.16 6.86
CA VAL A 221 0.61 8.28 5.70
C VAL A 221 -0.11 6.99 6.11
N ILE A 222 0.38 6.27 7.13
CA ILE A 222 -0.25 5.03 7.59
C ILE A 222 -1.67 5.28 8.12
N ARG A 223 -1.89 6.39 8.83
CA ARG A 223 -3.24 6.78 9.28
C ARG A 223 -4.16 7.06 8.09
N ALA A 224 -3.70 7.80 7.09
CA ALA A 224 -4.48 8.10 5.89
C ALA A 224 -4.85 6.83 5.11
N ILE A 225 -3.91 5.88 4.97
CA ILE A 225 -4.17 4.56 4.39
C ILE A 225 -5.27 3.82 5.17
N ASN A 226 -5.16 3.78 6.51
CA ASN A 226 -6.12 3.10 7.35
C ASN A 226 -7.51 3.75 7.33
N ASN A 227 -7.58 5.08 7.18
CA ASN A 227 -8.86 5.78 7.04
C ASN A 227 -9.51 5.58 5.65
N SER A 228 -8.76 5.12 4.67
CA SER A 228 -9.24 4.86 3.31
C SER A 228 -9.59 3.40 3.05
N VAL A 229 -9.80 2.61 4.10
CA VAL A 229 -10.10 1.18 4.01
C VAL A 229 -11.40 0.94 3.22
N ALA A 230 -11.37 -0.07 2.34
CA ALA A 230 -12.56 -0.67 1.78
C ALA A 230 -12.99 -1.86 2.62
N VAL A 231 -14.19 -1.80 3.19
CA VAL A 231 -14.80 -2.92 3.94
C VAL A 231 -15.38 -3.89 2.94
N THR A 232 -14.73 -5.03 2.77
CA THR A 232 -15.10 -6.05 1.79
C THR A 232 -16.14 -7.03 2.33
N SER A 233 -16.83 -7.72 1.43
CA SER A 233 -17.76 -8.81 1.79
C SER A 233 -17.06 -9.86 2.67
N THR A 234 -15.83 -10.23 2.31
CA THR A 234 -15.05 -11.22 3.07
C THR A 234 -14.72 -10.75 4.49
N SER A 235 -14.37 -9.46 4.66
CA SER A 235 -14.03 -8.94 6.00
C SER A 235 -15.24 -8.89 6.93
N LEU A 236 -16.40 -8.39 6.46
CA LEU A 236 -17.63 -8.37 7.27
C LEU A 236 -18.14 -9.77 7.60
N PHE A 237 -18.15 -10.63 6.61
CA PHE A 237 -18.49 -12.03 6.80
C PHE A 237 -17.59 -12.71 7.84
N SER A 238 -16.27 -12.53 7.71
CA SER A 238 -15.30 -13.15 8.63
C SER A 238 -15.50 -12.67 10.08
N VAL A 239 -15.72 -11.37 10.29
CA VAL A 239 -15.99 -10.82 11.61
C VAL A 239 -17.30 -11.39 12.17
N ALA A 240 -18.36 -11.43 11.36
CA ALA A 240 -19.66 -11.97 11.79
C ALA A 240 -19.55 -13.43 12.23
N LEU A 241 -18.84 -14.26 11.47
CA LEU A 241 -18.67 -15.68 11.79
C LEU A 241 -17.74 -15.90 13.00
N LEU A 242 -16.64 -15.15 13.09
CA LEU A 242 -15.69 -15.25 14.21
C LEU A 242 -16.27 -14.79 15.56
N THR A 243 -17.37 -14.04 15.57
CA THR A 243 -18.09 -13.69 16.80
C THR A 243 -18.98 -14.82 17.34
N SER A 244 -19.15 -15.91 16.57
CA SER A 244 -19.79 -17.15 17.05
C SER A 244 -18.77 -18.05 17.74
N SER A 245 -19.15 -18.64 18.88
CA SER A 245 -18.29 -19.55 19.65
C SER A 245 -17.94 -20.83 18.90
N THR A 246 -18.81 -21.27 18.00
CA THR A 246 -18.66 -22.50 17.20
C THR A 246 -18.10 -22.24 15.81
N GLN A 247 -17.94 -20.96 15.41
CA GLN A 247 -17.61 -20.55 14.04
C GLN A 247 -18.58 -21.13 12.98
N THR A 248 -19.80 -21.46 13.43
CA THR A 248 -20.92 -21.90 12.61
C THR A 248 -22.14 -21.07 12.96
N MET A 249 -23.04 -20.85 12.01
CA MET A 249 -24.21 -20.01 12.19
C MET A 249 -25.23 -20.32 11.10
N ASP A 250 -26.51 -20.22 11.42
CA ASP A 250 -27.55 -20.24 10.41
C ASP A 250 -27.45 -19.04 9.48
N GLU A 251 -27.87 -19.21 8.23
CA GLU A 251 -27.70 -18.18 7.19
C GLU A 251 -28.47 -16.89 7.54
N ASP A 252 -29.65 -17.01 8.15
CA ASP A 252 -30.48 -15.87 8.56
C ASP A 252 -29.82 -15.10 9.72
N ASP A 253 -29.28 -15.81 10.73
CA ASP A 253 -28.54 -15.20 11.84
C ASP A 253 -27.27 -14.49 11.34
N LEU A 254 -26.60 -15.06 10.34
CA LEU A 254 -25.42 -14.50 9.73
C LEU A 254 -25.75 -13.20 8.97
N GLU A 255 -26.87 -13.20 8.23
CA GLU A 255 -27.38 -12.01 7.54
C GLU A 255 -27.69 -10.88 8.52
N GLU A 256 -28.43 -11.19 9.62
CA GLU A 256 -28.75 -10.21 10.66
C GLU A 256 -27.46 -9.61 11.29
N ARG A 257 -26.47 -10.44 11.56
CA ARG A 257 -25.20 -10.02 12.15
C ARG A 257 -24.35 -9.17 11.21
N ILE A 258 -24.31 -9.49 9.93
CA ILE A 258 -23.65 -8.66 8.92
C ILE A 258 -24.32 -7.28 8.86
N ASN A 259 -25.67 -7.24 8.80
CA ASN A 259 -26.43 -6.00 8.79
C ASN A 259 -26.19 -5.17 10.05
N PHE A 260 -26.06 -5.80 11.21
CA PHE A 260 -25.69 -5.13 12.45
C PHE A 260 -24.31 -4.46 12.34
N PHE A 261 -23.30 -5.15 11.85
CA PHE A 261 -21.96 -4.55 11.66
C PHE A 261 -21.95 -3.41 10.64
N ILE A 262 -22.69 -3.52 9.53
CA ILE A 262 -22.89 -2.44 8.58
C ILE A 262 -23.47 -1.21 9.31
N SER A 263 -24.52 -1.41 10.11
CA SER A 263 -25.17 -0.33 10.85
C SER A 263 -24.26 0.35 11.88
N LEU A 264 -23.35 -0.41 12.50
CA LEU A 264 -22.33 0.15 13.40
C LEU A 264 -21.33 1.04 12.67
N ILE A 265 -20.83 0.59 11.52
CA ILE A 265 -19.91 1.37 10.70
C ILE A 265 -20.58 2.68 10.23
N GLU A 266 -21.81 2.59 9.71
CA GLU A 266 -22.55 3.74 9.20
C GLU A 266 -22.90 4.78 10.27
N LYS A 267 -23.14 4.34 11.50
CA LYS A 267 -23.46 5.23 12.62
C LYS A 267 -22.24 5.81 13.32
N SER A 268 -21.05 5.25 13.08
CA SER A 268 -19.84 5.73 13.73
C SER A 268 -19.29 6.99 13.05
N PRO A 269 -19.11 8.09 13.78
CA PRO A 269 -18.56 9.33 13.21
C PRO A 269 -17.11 9.16 12.72
N ASP A 270 -16.39 8.19 13.30
CA ASP A 270 -14.98 7.92 12.94
C ASP A 270 -14.85 7.18 11.60
N TYR A 271 -15.92 6.57 11.10
CA TYR A 271 -15.92 5.73 9.90
C TYR A 271 -16.84 6.27 8.77
N LYS A 272 -17.23 7.54 8.83
CA LYS A 272 -18.12 8.16 7.85
C LYS A 272 -17.63 8.08 6.40
N ASP A 273 -16.30 8.03 6.20
CA ASP A 273 -15.65 8.00 4.90
C ASP A 273 -15.21 6.58 4.49
N VAL A 274 -15.53 5.56 5.30
CA VAL A 274 -15.23 4.16 4.99
C VAL A 274 -16.16 3.65 3.90
N TRP A 275 -15.57 3.06 2.88
CA TRP A 275 -16.33 2.49 1.77
C TRP A 275 -16.72 1.04 2.03
N ILE A 276 -18.02 0.77 2.20
CA ILE A 276 -18.56 -0.58 2.25
C ILE A 276 -18.80 -1.03 0.80
N THR A 277 -18.08 -2.05 0.35
CA THR A 277 -18.02 -2.45 -1.07
C THR A 277 -19.28 -3.14 -1.57
N GLN A 278 -20.08 -3.71 -0.68
CA GLN A 278 -21.37 -4.35 -0.92
C GLN A 278 -22.25 -4.11 0.32
N ARG A 279 -23.54 -3.79 0.13
CA ARG A 279 -24.47 -3.49 1.23
C ARG A 279 -25.45 -4.60 1.52
N GLU A 280 -25.77 -5.43 0.52
CA GLU A 280 -26.68 -6.55 0.67
C GLU A 280 -25.97 -7.76 1.29
N ALA A 281 -26.38 -8.13 2.50
CA ALA A 281 -25.75 -9.22 3.27
C ALA A 281 -25.87 -10.57 2.54
N LYS A 282 -26.99 -10.85 1.85
CA LYS A 282 -27.15 -12.07 1.04
C LYS A 282 -26.15 -12.17 -0.08
N ASP A 283 -25.86 -11.05 -0.75
CA ASP A 283 -24.86 -11.01 -1.82
C ASP A 283 -23.45 -11.23 -1.25
N MET A 284 -23.16 -10.66 -0.07
CA MET A 284 -21.89 -10.90 0.64
C MET A 284 -21.68 -12.38 0.95
N ILE A 285 -22.72 -13.04 1.51
CA ILE A 285 -22.68 -14.46 1.83
C ILE A 285 -22.49 -15.29 0.56
N SER A 286 -23.26 -15.02 -0.50
CA SER A 286 -23.14 -15.70 -1.80
C SER A 286 -21.73 -15.55 -2.39
N LYS A 287 -21.17 -14.36 -2.31
CA LYS A 287 -19.82 -14.06 -2.81
C LYS A 287 -18.75 -14.81 -2.03
N THR A 288 -18.88 -14.86 -0.70
CA THR A 288 -17.95 -15.55 0.19
C THR A 288 -17.98 -17.06 -0.01
N LYS A 289 -19.17 -17.64 -0.29
CA LYS A 289 -19.32 -19.03 -0.74
C LYS A 289 -18.56 -19.28 -2.04
N LYS A 290 -18.71 -18.43 -3.05
CA LYS A 290 -17.99 -18.54 -4.35
C LYS A 290 -16.47 -18.44 -4.20
N LEU A 291 -16.00 -17.65 -3.24
CA LEU A 291 -14.57 -17.51 -2.92
C LEU A 291 -13.99 -18.72 -2.18
N GLY A 292 -14.83 -19.65 -1.73
CA GLY A 292 -14.42 -20.86 -1.01
C GLY A 292 -13.92 -20.59 0.41
N PHE A 293 -14.49 -19.59 1.10
CA PHE A 293 -14.19 -19.33 2.52
C PHE A 293 -15.08 -20.11 3.45
N ILE A 294 -16.22 -20.59 2.97
CA ILE A 294 -17.19 -21.37 3.74
C ILE A 294 -17.77 -22.52 2.91
N GLU A 295 -18.18 -23.54 3.64
CA GLU A 295 -18.94 -24.66 3.12
C GLU A 295 -20.25 -24.79 3.94
N PRO A 296 -21.40 -25.03 3.30
CA PRO A 296 -22.62 -25.29 4.03
C PRO A 296 -22.50 -26.63 4.77
N ILE A 297 -22.91 -26.66 6.03
CA ILE A 297 -23.07 -27.89 6.81
C ILE A 297 -24.51 -28.33 6.60
N MET A 298 -24.69 -29.52 6.04
CA MET A 298 -26.01 -30.14 5.87
C MET A 298 -26.41 -30.92 7.13
#